data_0200baf40a227d953388a050d5de0661
#
_entry.id   0200baf40a227d953388a050d5de0661
#
_cell.length_a   1.000
_cell.length_b   1.000
_cell.length_c   1.000
_cell.angle_alpha   90.00
_cell.angle_beta   90.00
_cell.angle_gamma   90.00
#
_symmetry.space_group_name_H-M   'P 1'
#
loop_
_entity.id
_entity.type
_entity.pdbx_description
1 polymer ?
#
loop_
_entity_poly.entity_id
_entity_poly.type
_entity_poly.pdbx_seq_one_letter_code
_entity_poly.pdbx_strand_id
1 'polypeptide(L)'
;MTRGTIRLRDGLSGVAIWCAALGVAGVFLWVVGDIVMHGAGHLDWGFITRAPSDAGRAGGIGPILVSTGLVLAVCMAVAVPIALGAAMFLAEIRRGGGAVDTVVRRSLDVLAGVPSIVFGLFGAVFFGQVLGLGFSILSGGLTLACMVLPILIRTTESAFLGLGSEYRLGAAALGLGPASILLKVLLPMALPGVAVGLVLGIGRALAETAALIFTSGYVDRMPGSLLDSGRVLSIHILDLAMNVPGGNGNAYASAAVLLVLLLTINLGAQWMAERWIGHGITRS
;
A
#
# COMPACT_ATOMS: atom_id res chain seq x y z
N MET A 1 -14.99 4.79 45.83
CA MET A 1 -14.88 5.82 44.75
C MET A 1 -16.30 6.28 44.44
N THR A 2 -16.60 7.55 44.66
CA THR A 2 -17.95 8.09 44.49
C THR A 2 -18.27 8.26 42.98
N ARG A 3 -19.54 8.03 42.58
CA ARG A 3 -20.02 8.18 41.20
C ARG A 3 -19.64 9.53 40.54
N GLY A 4 -19.39 10.57 41.33
CA GLY A 4 -18.96 11.89 40.87
C GLY A 4 -17.52 11.94 40.36
N THR A 5 -16.59 11.23 41.02
CA THR A 5 -15.17 11.18 40.58
C THR A 5 -14.97 10.38 39.32
N ILE A 6 -15.81 9.38 39.05
CA ILE A 6 -15.79 8.59 37.82
C ILE A 6 -16.27 9.48 36.62
N ARG A 7 -17.38 10.20 36.77
CA ARG A 7 -17.89 11.11 35.73
C ARG A 7 -16.94 12.26 35.41
N LEU A 8 -16.24 12.81 36.38
CA LEU A 8 -15.23 13.87 36.15
C LEU A 8 -14.01 13.33 35.40
N ARG A 9 -13.53 12.12 35.76
CA ARG A 9 -12.44 11.47 35.02
C ARG A 9 -12.85 11.12 33.61
N ASP A 10 -14.05 10.60 33.36
CA ASP A 10 -14.58 10.28 32.04
C ASP A 10 -14.75 11.55 31.20
N GLY A 11 -15.20 12.66 31.79
CA GLY A 11 -15.28 13.95 31.12
C GLY A 11 -13.91 14.51 30.73
N LEU A 12 -12.93 14.48 31.67
CA LEU A 12 -11.57 14.94 31.40
C LEU A 12 -10.84 14.07 30.35
N SER A 13 -11.01 12.74 30.45
CA SER A 13 -10.44 11.83 29.45
C SER A 13 -11.08 12.04 28.08
N GLY A 14 -12.40 12.27 28.01
CA GLY A 14 -13.10 12.59 26.77
C GLY A 14 -12.57 13.88 26.12
N VAL A 15 -12.42 14.96 26.89
CA VAL A 15 -11.83 16.21 26.39
C VAL A 15 -10.39 16.00 25.92
N ALA A 16 -9.56 15.28 26.66
CA ALA A 16 -8.18 15.01 26.27
C ALA A 16 -8.11 14.21 24.96
N ILE A 17 -8.97 13.21 24.77
CA ILE A 17 -9.03 12.42 23.52
C ILE A 17 -9.45 13.32 22.34
N TRP A 18 -10.47 14.17 22.52
CA TRP A 18 -10.90 15.10 21.47
C TRP A 18 -9.83 16.16 21.15
N CYS A 19 -9.15 16.71 22.14
CA CYS A 19 -8.04 17.63 21.91
C CYS A 19 -6.90 16.97 21.14
N ALA A 20 -6.54 15.73 21.52
CA ALA A 20 -5.52 14.97 20.79
C ALA A 20 -5.94 14.68 19.33
N ALA A 21 -7.17 14.23 19.12
CA ALA A 21 -7.71 13.95 17.79
C ALA A 21 -7.74 15.20 16.90
N LEU A 22 -8.23 16.33 17.45
CA LEU A 22 -8.26 17.62 16.73
C LEU A 22 -6.85 18.15 16.48
N GLY A 23 -5.91 17.96 17.41
CA GLY A 23 -4.51 18.32 17.22
C GLY A 23 -3.86 17.54 16.08
N VAL A 24 -4.03 16.22 16.03
CA VAL A 24 -3.53 15.39 14.93
C VAL A 24 -4.18 15.78 13.59
N ALA A 25 -5.51 15.95 13.57
CA ALA A 25 -6.22 16.37 12.38
C ALA A 25 -5.75 17.77 11.91
N GLY A 26 -5.53 18.71 12.83
CA GLY A 26 -5.04 20.04 12.53
C GLY A 26 -3.63 20.03 11.91
N VAL A 27 -2.70 19.25 12.47
CA VAL A 27 -1.35 19.08 11.90
C VAL A 27 -1.42 18.44 10.52
N PHE A 28 -2.24 17.42 10.35
CA PHE A 28 -2.43 16.77 9.06
C PHE A 28 -2.96 17.75 8.00
N LEU A 29 -4.02 18.48 8.31
CA LEU A 29 -4.60 19.48 7.40
C LEU A 29 -3.63 20.62 7.11
N TRP A 30 -2.82 21.03 8.07
CA TRP A 30 -1.77 22.02 7.87
C TRP A 30 -0.71 21.53 6.89
N VAL A 31 -0.18 20.32 7.07
CA VAL A 31 0.81 19.74 6.14
C VAL A 31 0.23 19.59 4.73
N VAL A 32 -0.99 19.07 4.60
CA VAL A 32 -1.67 18.96 3.31
C VAL A 32 -1.89 20.35 2.67
N GLY A 33 -2.32 21.32 3.46
CA GLY A 33 -2.51 22.70 3.01
C GLY A 33 -1.20 23.32 2.54
N ASP A 34 -0.11 23.14 3.28
CA ASP A 34 1.22 23.62 2.92
C ASP A 34 1.72 23.03 1.59
N ILE A 35 1.58 21.70 1.40
CA ILE A 35 1.91 21.02 0.15
C ILE A 35 1.11 21.59 -1.02
N VAL A 36 -0.21 21.78 -0.86
CA VAL A 36 -1.08 22.29 -1.92
C VAL A 36 -0.76 23.74 -2.23
N MET A 37 -0.58 24.60 -1.23
CA MET A 37 -0.31 26.03 -1.43
C MET A 37 1.00 26.27 -2.17
N HIS A 38 2.07 25.54 -1.82
CA HIS A 38 3.38 25.70 -2.46
C HIS A 38 3.52 24.90 -3.76
N GLY A 39 2.81 23.78 -3.87
CA GLY A 39 2.87 22.92 -5.06
C GLY A 39 1.98 23.35 -6.20
N ALA A 40 0.79 23.94 -5.93
CA ALA A 40 -0.22 24.23 -6.95
C ALA A 40 0.27 25.18 -8.06
N GLY A 41 1.15 26.14 -7.71
CA GLY A 41 1.70 27.09 -8.68
C GLY A 41 2.66 26.48 -9.71
N HIS A 42 3.13 25.27 -9.50
CA HIS A 42 4.05 24.53 -10.40
C HIS A 42 3.34 23.40 -11.15
N LEU A 43 2.06 23.14 -10.87
CA LEU A 43 1.28 22.07 -11.50
C LEU A 43 0.67 22.57 -12.80
N ASP A 44 1.25 22.13 -13.92
CA ASP A 44 0.66 22.25 -15.25
C ASP A 44 0.65 20.90 -15.98
N TRP A 45 0.03 20.82 -17.12
CA TRP A 45 0.02 19.60 -17.93
C TRP A 45 1.43 19.20 -18.38
N GLY A 46 2.29 20.21 -18.61
CA GLY A 46 3.70 20.00 -18.96
C GLY A 46 4.48 19.35 -17.83
N PHE A 47 4.22 19.73 -16.56
CA PHE A 47 4.84 19.13 -15.38
C PHE A 47 4.56 17.62 -15.26
N ILE A 48 3.35 17.19 -15.59
CA ILE A 48 2.97 15.76 -15.51
C ILE A 48 3.58 14.95 -16.65
N THR A 49 3.77 15.54 -17.85
CA THR A 49 4.10 14.79 -19.06
C THR A 49 5.56 14.90 -19.50
N ARG A 50 6.22 16.03 -19.23
CA ARG A 50 7.61 16.25 -19.65
C ARG A 50 8.59 15.47 -18.79
N ALA A 51 9.80 15.29 -19.33
CA ALA A 51 10.91 14.76 -18.54
C ALA A 51 11.52 15.83 -17.63
N PRO A 52 12.13 15.44 -16.50
CA PRO A 52 12.90 16.34 -15.67
C PRO A 52 14.07 16.94 -16.43
N SER A 53 14.41 18.18 -16.11
CA SER A 53 15.61 18.86 -16.60
C SER A 53 16.24 19.65 -15.49
N ASP A 54 17.50 20.08 -15.65
CA ASP A 54 18.25 20.82 -14.64
C ASP A 54 18.20 20.17 -13.24
N ALA A 55 18.58 18.91 -13.17
CA ALA A 55 18.52 18.10 -11.94
C ALA A 55 17.10 18.02 -11.31
N GLY A 56 16.06 18.21 -12.09
CA GLY A 56 14.65 18.19 -11.63
C GLY A 56 14.12 19.54 -11.16
N ARG A 57 14.94 20.62 -11.20
CA ARG A 57 14.46 21.99 -10.91
C ARG A 57 13.53 22.52 -11.97
N ALA A 58 13.63 22.02 -13.19
CA ALA A 58 12.80 22.37 -14.33
C ALA A 58 12.28 21.11 -15.03
N GLY A 59 11.41 21.31 -16.01
CA GLY A 59 10.77 20.20 -16.72
C GLY A 59 9.58 19.62 -15.95
N GLY A 60 9.44 18.29 -15.98
CA GLY A 60 8.29 17.61 -15.38
C GLY A 60 8.68 16.28 -14.72
N ILE A 61 7.67 15.46 -14.45
CA ILE A 61 7.80 14.18 -13.73
C ILE A 61 7.28 12.97 -14.54
N GLY A 62 7.06 13.12 -15.84
CA GLY A 62 6.46 12.06 -16.68
C GLY A 62 7.14 10.70 -16.56
N PRO A 63 8.47 10.60 -16.83
CA PRO A 63 9.20 9.34 -16.67
C PRO A 63 9.16 8.77 -15.25
N ILE A 64 9.14 9.64 -14.24
CA ILE A 64 9.09 9.28 -12.82
C ILE A 64 7.73 8.66 -12.47
N LEU A 65 6.65 9.21 -13.01
CA LEU A 65 5.30 8.63 -12.85
C LEU A 65 5.22 7.24 -13.51
N VAL A 66 5.79 7.09 -14.71
CA VAL A 66 5.86 5.79 -15.39
C VAL A 66 6.66 4.79 -14.56
N SER A 67 7.85 5.16 -14.08
CA SER A 67 8.66 4.29 -13.22
C SER A 67 7.93 3.90 -11.94
N THR A 68 7.22 4.85 -11.30
CA THR A 68 6.40 4.60 -10.11
C THR A 68 5.28 3.61 -10.41
N GLY A 69 4.58 3.79 -11.52
CA GLY A 69 3.51 2.88 -11.97
C GLY A 69 4.02 1.48 -12.28
N LEU A 70 5.18 1.36 -12.93
CA LEU A 70 5.79 0.06 -13.27
C LEU A 70 6.27 -0.68 -12.02
N VAL A 71 6.96 0.00 -11.08
CA VAL A 71 7.37 -0.59 -9.80
C VAL A 71 6.15 -1.09 -9.02
N LEU A 72 5.09 -0.30 -8.96
CA LEU A 72 3.83 -0.68 -8.31
C LEU A 72 3.16 -1.86 -9.01
N ALA A 73 3.12 -1.86 -10.34
CA ALA A 73 2.54 -2.95 -11.13
C ALA A 73 3.28 -4.27 -10.89
N VAL A 74 4.61 -4.28 -10.89
CA VAL A 74 5.43 -5.46 -10.55
C VAL A 74 5.15 -5.91 -9.12
N CYS A 75 5.15 -4.98 -8.16
CA CYS A 75 4.84 -5.26 -6.76
C CYS A 75 3.49 -5.98 -6.62
N MET A 76 2.43 -5.42 -7.18
CA MET A 76 1.09 -5.98 -7.06
C MET A 76 0.92 -7.28 -7.85
N ALA A 77 1.52 -7.40 -9.04
CA ALA A 77 1.46 -8.62 -9.86
C ALA A 77 2.06 -9.84 -9.14
N VAL A 78 3.05 -9.62 -8.26
CA VAL A 78 3.68 -10.68 -7.46
C VAL A 78 2.99 -10.84 -6.11
N ALA A 79 2.75 -9.74 -5.40
CA ALA A 79 2.24 -9.79 -4.03
C ALA A 79 0.79 -10.30 -3.94
N VAL A 80 -0.08 -9.90 -4.87
CA VAL A 80 -1.52 -10.24 -4.81
C VAL A 80 -1.78 -11.73 -4.95
N PRO A 81 -1.26 -12.44 -5.98
CA PRO A 81 -1.48 -13.88 -6.10
C PRO A 81 -0.95 -14.66 -4.89
N ILE A 82 0.25 -14.29 -4.40
CA ILE A 82 0.86 -14.94 -3.24
C ILE A 82 0.03 -14.68 -1.98
N ALA A 83 -0.40 -13.44 -1.77
CA ALA A 83 -1.21 -13.06 -0.60
C ALA A 83 -2.58 -13.76 -0.61
N LEU A 84 -3.27 -13.81 -1.75
CA LEU A 84 -4.53 -14.54 -1.89
C LEU A 84 -4.35 -16.02 -1.57
N GLY A 85 -3.36 -16.68 -2.17
CA GLY A 85 -3.08 -18.09 -1.93
C GLY A 85 -2.75 -18.38 -0.46
N ALA A 86 -1.89 -17.58 0.15
CA ALA A 86 -1.52 -17.71 1.56
C ALA A 86 -2.70 -17.46 2.50
N ALA A 87 -3.50 -16.43 2.26
CA ALA A 87 -4.66 -16.10 3.07
C ALA A 87 -5.74 -17.19 2.99
N MET A 88 -6.04 -17.69 1.80
CA MET A 88 -6.96 -18.81 1.59
C MET A 88 -6.48 -20.07 2.31
N PHE A 89 -5.18 -20.37 2.23
CA PHE A 89 -4.60 -21.50 2.93
C PHE A 89 -4.76 -21.37 4.45
N LEU A 90 -4.42 -20.21 5.02
CA LEU A 90 -4.50 -19.95 6.46
C LEU A 90 -5.95 -19.93 6.99
N ALA A 91 -6.87 -19.32 6.23
CA ALA A 91 -8.26 -19.15 6.66
C ALA A 91 -9.10 -20.40 6.52
N GLU A 92 -8.87 -21.23 5.49
CA GLU A 92 -9.79 -22.31 5.13
C GLU A 92 -9.17 -23.72 5.29
N ILE A 93 -7.94 -23.93 4.89
CA ILE A 93 -7.32 -25.25 4.91
C ILE A 93 -6.80 -25.59 6.30
N ARG A 94 -6.34 -24.61 7.05
CA ARG A 94 -5.72 -24.76 8.37
C ARG A 94 -6.56 -24.21 9.54
N ARG A 95 -7.87 -24.23 9.43
CA ARG A 95 -8.81 -23.74 10.49
C ARG A 95 -8.62 -24.39 11.88
N GLY A 96 -7.97 -25.53 11.96
CA GLY A 96 -7.81 -26.30 13.21
C GLY A 96 -6.65 -25.91 14.11
N GLY A 97 -5.82 -24.91 13.76
CA GLY A 97 -4.70 -24.45 14.56
C GLY A 97 -3.61 -25.52 14.70
N GLY A 98 -2.64 -25.56 13.81
CA GLY A 98 -1.48 -26.43 13.92
C GLY A 98 -0.19 -25.65 14.16
N ALA A 99 0.91 -26.34 14.47
CA ALA A 99 2.21 -25.71 14.65
C ALA A 99 2.62 -24.85 13.42
N VAL A 100 2.35 -25.34 12.21
CA VAL A 100 2.63 -24.61 10.96
C VAL A 100 1.85 -23.31 10.86
N ASP A 101 0.55 -23.33 11.21
CA ASP A 101 -0.28 -22.12 11.21
C ASP A 101 0.27 -21.06 12.17
N THR A 102 0.62 -21.49 13.39
CA THR A 102 1.21 -20.60 14.38
C THR A 102 2.56 -20.03 13.92
N VAL A 103 3.41 -20.83 13.30
CA VAL A 103 4.72 -20.38 12.79
C VAL A 103 4.53 -19.36 11.67
N VAL A 104 3.67 -19.65 10.68
CA VAL A 104 3.44 -18.74 9.56
C VAL A 104 2.87 -17.41 10.06
N ARG A 105 1.87 -17.41 10.94
CA ARG A 105 1.29 -16.18 11.50
C ARG A 105 2.33 -15.36 12.26
N ARG A 106 3.15 -15.99 13.10
CA ARG A 106 4.23 -15.31 13.83
C ARG A 106 5.29 -14.76 12.88
N SER A 107 5.64 -15.50 11.82
CA SER A 107 6.58 -15.01 10.80
C SER A 107 6.05 -13.78 10.08
N LEU A 108 4.75 -13.73 9.73
CA LEU A 108 4.12 -12.55 9.16
C LEU A 108 4.13 -11.35 10.12
N ASP A 109 3.91 -11.59 11.42
CA ASP A 109 3.96 -10.54 12.43
C ASP A 109 5.37 -9.97 12.60
N VAL A 110 6.39 -10.84 12.59
CA VAL A 110 7.80 -10.42 12.60
C VAL A 110 8.14 -9.62 11.34
N LEU A 111 7.75 -10.12 10.16
CA LEU A 111 8.00 -9.42 8.89
C LEU A 111 7.34 -8.04 8.86
N ALA A 112 6.12 -7.92 9.38
CA ALA A 112 5.42 -6.63 9.46
C ALA A 112 6.14 -5.60 10.33
N GLY A 113 6.93 -6.03 11.32
CA GLY A 113 7.72 -5.19 12.20
C GLY A 113 9.11 -4.82 11.67
N VAL A 114 9.57 -5.42 10.56
CA VAL A 114 10.90 -5.14 9.99
C VAL A 114 10.94 -3.73 9.40
N PRO A 115 11.96 -2.90 9.73
CA PRO A 115 12.14 -1.57 9.12
C PRO A 115 12.30 -1.68 7.60
N SER A 116 11.71 -0.75 6.84
CA SER A 116 11.73 -0.77 5.37
C SER A 116 13.15 -0.71 4.77
N ILE A 117 14.07 -0.04 5.44
CA ILE A 117 15.48 -0.01 5.02
C ILE A 117 16.13 -1.40 4.99
N VAL A 118 15.72 -2.29 5.91
CA VAL A 118 16.22 -3.68 5.95
C VAL A 118 15.70 -4.46 4.74
N PHE A 119 14.43 -4.25 4.34
CA PHE A 119 13.93 -4.79 3.08
C PHE A 119 14.70 -4.25 1.88
N GLY A 120 15.08 -2.97 1.88
CA GLY A 120 15.88 -2.36 0.84
C GLY A 120 17.27 -3.00 0.72
N LEU A 121 17.96 -3.19 1.84
CA LEU A 121 19.26 -3.87 1.87
C LEU A 121 19.16 -5.33 1.45
N PHE A 122 18.14 -6.05 1.94
CA PHE A 122 17.86 -7.41 1.49
C PHE A 122 17.61 -7.45 -0.03
N GLY A 123 16.78 -6.55 -0.55
CA GLY A 123 16.46 -6.46 -1.97
C GLY A 123 17.68 -6.14 -2.83
N ALA A 124 18.53 -5.22 -2.38
CA ALA A 124 19.79 -4.89 -3.06
C ALA A 124 20.72 -6.09 -3.17
N VAL A 125 20.87 -6.86 -2.09
CA VAL A 125 21.72 -8.06 -2.09
C VAL A 125 21.04 -9.20 -2.86
N PHE A 126 19.82 -9.56 -2.50
CA PHE A 126 19.17 -10.74 -3.06
C PHE A 126 18.73 -10.54 -4.51
N PHE A 127 17.91 -9.52 -4.78
CA PHE A 127 17.44 -9.28 -6.16
C PHE A 127 18.51 -8.61 -7.00
N GLY A 128 19.22 -7.61 -6.44
CA GLY A 128 20.23 -6.86 -7.19
C GLY A 128 21.47 -7.66 -7.51
N GLN A 129 22.11 -8.29 -6.52
CA GLN A 129 23.39 -8.96 -6.70
C GLN A 129 23.24 -10.47 -6.99
N VAL A 130 22.52 -11.22 -6.14
CA VAL A 130 22.42 -12.69 -6.28
C VAL A 130 21.65 -13.07 -7.54
N LEU A 131 20.50 -12.41 -7.81
CA LEU A 131 19.73 -12.63 -9.03
C LEU A 131 20.21 -11.80 -10.22
N GLY A 132 21.19 -10.91 -10.03
CA GLY A 132 21.78 -10.12 -11.10
C GLY A 132 20.88 -9.06 -11.72
N LEU A 133 19.79 -8.66 -11.05
CA LEU A 133 18.85 -7.66 -11.58
C LEU A 133 19.36 -6.22 -11.45
N GLY A 134 20.41 -5.98 -10.64
CA GLY A 134 20.97 -4.68 -10.38
C GLY A 134 19.99 -3.67 -9.78
N PHE A 135 20.26 -2.39 -9.96
CA PHE A 135 19.27 -1.34 -9.75
C PHE A 135 18.25 -1.35 -10.89
N SER A 136 17.03 -1.80 -10.62
CA SER A 136 16.00 -1.91 -11.66
C SER A 136 14.60 -1.77 -11.10
N ILE A 137 13.66 -1.41 -11.96
CA ILE A 137 12.22 -1.39 -11.67
C ILE A 137 11.77 -2.76 -11.14
N LEU A 138 12.30 -3.84 -11.72
CA LEU A 138 11.97 -5.20 -11.31
C LEU A 138 12.47 -5.50 -9.88
N SER A 139 13.74 -5.17 -9.56
CA SER A 139 14.30 -5.33 -8.24
C SER A 139 13.52 -4.54 -7.18
N GLY A 140 13.19 -3.27 -7.48
CA GLY A 140 12.36 -2.43 -6.62
C GLY A 140 10.97 -3.00 -6.38
N GLY A 141 10.28 -3.44 -7.45
CA GLY A 141 8.95 -4.02 -7.36
C GLY A 141 8.90 -5.32 -6.57
N LEU A 142 9.89 -6.22 -6.75
CA LEU A 142 10.00 -7.47 -5.98
C LEU A 142 10.28 -7.20 -4.50
N THR A 143 11.12 -6.22 -4.20
CA THR A 143 11.42 -5.81 -2.81
C THR A 143 10.16 -5.27 -2.12
N LEU A 144 9.42 -4.40 -2.80
CA LEU A 144 8.14 -3.92 -2.29
C LEU A 144 7.12 -5.04 -2.13
N ALA A 145 7.08 -6.01 -3.05
CA ALA A 145 6.20 -7.17 -2.93
C ALA A 145 6.44 -7.91 -1.61
N CYS A 146 7.70 -8.20 -1.28
CA CYS A 146 8.06 -8.82 0.00
C CYS A 146 7.58 -8.01 1.21
N MET A 147 7.69 -6.68 1.13
CA MET A 147 7.33 -5.77 2.23
C MET A 147 5.80 -5.63 2.41
N VAL A 148 5.02 -5.67 1.33
CA VAL A 148 3.54 -5.53 1.41
C VAL A 148 2.83 -6.86 1.65
N LEU A 149 3.48 -8.00 1.41
CA LEU A 149 2.90 -9.33 1.61
C LEU A 149 2.25 -9.52 2.99
N PRO A 150 2.89 -9.18 4.13
CA PRO A 150 2.28 -9.40 5.44
C PRO A 150 0.94 -8.67 5.60
N ILE A 151 0.84 -7.42 5.17
CA ILE A 151 -0.40 -6.65 5.29
C ILE A 151 -1.49 -7.20 4.36
N LEU A 152 -1.14 -7.57 3.11
CA LEU A 152 -2.08 -8.17 2.16
C LEU A 152 -2.60 -9.52 2.65
N ILE A 153 -1.72 -10.39 3.17
CA ILE A 153 -2.12 -11.70 3.69
C ILE A 153 -3.06 -11.53 4.88
N ARG A 154 -2.71 -10.67 5.85
CA ARG A 154 -3.51 -10.47 7.07
C ARG A 154 -4.88 -9.86 6.80
N THR A 155 -4.95 -8.85 5.94
CA THR A 155 -6.24 -8.23 5.60
C THR A 155 -7.14 -9.18 4.80
N THR A 156 -6.55 -9.91 3.84
CA THR A 156 -7.25 -10.92 3.06
C THR A 156 -7.73 -12.08 3.94
N GLU A 157 -6.87 -12.59 4.82
CA GLU A 157 -7.22 -13.63 5.79
C GLU A 157 -8.39 -13.19 6.67
N SER A 158 -8.34 -11.97 7.21
CA SER A 158 -9.42 -11.41 8.03
C SER A 158 -10.74 -11.31 7.27
N ALA A 159 -10.69 -11.01 5.97
CA ALA A 159 -11.88 -11.00 5.11
C ALA A 159 -12.52 -12.38 4.99
N PHE A 160 -11.72 -13.45 4.83
CA PHE A 160 -12.23 -14.82 4.80
C PHE A 160 -12.76 -15.29 6.16
N LEU A 161 -12.07 -14.95 7.26
CA LEU A 161 -12.49 -15.31 8.61
C LEU A 161 -13.78 -14.60 9.04
N GLY A 162 -14.03 -13.40 8.52
CA GLY A 162 -15.26 -12.64 8.75
C GLY A 162 -16.51 -13.25 8.10
N LEU A 163 -16.35 -14.18 7.14
CA LEU A 163 -17.49 -14.87 6.53
C LEU A 163 -18.06 -15.92 7.48
N GLY A 164 -19.39 -15.92 7.64
CA GLY A 164 -20.11 -16.87 8.46
C GLY A 164 -19.89 -18.33 8.04
N SER A 165 -19.98 -19.25 9.00
CA SER A 165 -19.87 -20.70 8.73
C SER A 165 -21.03 -21.25 7.92
N GLU A 166 -22.18 -20.59 7.93
CA GLU A 166 -23.40 -20.94 7.20
C GLU A 166 -23.16 -21.02 5.69
N TYR A 167 -22.36 -20.17 5.10
CA TYR A 167 -22.02 -20.21 3.68
C TYR A 167 -21.27 -21.49 3.28
N ARG A 168 -20.37 -21.93 4.16
CA ARG A 168 -19.59 -23.16 3.95
C ARG A 168 -20.45 -24.40 4.12
N LEU A 169 -21.26 -24.43 5.18
CA LEU A 169 -22.16 -25.55 5.47
C LEU A 169 -23.24 -25.67 4.40
N GLY A 170 -23.85 -24.56 3.97
CA GLY A 170 -24.86 -24.57 2.90
C GLY A 170 -24.28 -25.05 1.57
N ALA A 171 -23.11 -24.58 1.19
CA ALA A 171 -22.42 -25.02 -0.03
C ALA A 171 -22.03 -26.51 0.04
N ALA A 172 -21.56 -26.98 1.20
CA ALA A 172 -21.23 -28.40 1.40
C ALA A 172 -22.53 -29.30 1.33
N ALA A 173 -23.64 -28.82 1.88
CA ALA A 173 -24.94 -29.53 1.80
C ALA A 173 -25.44 -29.67 0.35
N LEU A 174 -25.06 -28.75 -0.55
CA LEU A 174 -25.31 -28.83 -1.99
C LEU A 174 -24.30 -29.72 -2.74
N GLY A 175 -23.40 -30.41 -2.04
CA GLY A 175 -22.40 -31.31 -2.62
C GLY A 175 -21.19 -30.63 -3.26
N LEU A 176 -20.97 -29.35 -2.99
CA LEU A 176 -19.78 -28.66 -3.52
C LEU A 176 -18.52 -29.14 -2.80
N GLY A 177 -17.49 -29.47 -3.57
CA GLY A 177 -16.19 -29.81 -3.02
C GLY A 177 -15.44 -28.58 -2.45
N PRO A 178 -14.45 -28.78 -1.55
CA PRO A 178 -13.76 -27.70 -0.83
C PRO A 178 -13.20 -26.59 -1.72
N ALA A 179 -12.56 -26.95 -2.84
CA ALA A 179 -12.01 -25.98 -3.81
C ALA A 179 -13.12 -25.15 -4.48
N SER A 180 -14.26 -25.77 -4.80
CA SER A 180 -15.42 -25.06 -5.38
C SER A 180 -16.06 -24.10 -4.37
N ILE A 181 -16.17 -24.51 -3.10
CA ILE A 181 -16.65 -23.65 -2.02
C ILE A 181 -15.72 -22.44 -1.90
N LEU A 182 -14.42 -22.66 -1.86
CA LEU A 182 -13.43 -21.61 -1.70
C LEU A 182 -13.46 -20.60 -2.88
N LEU A 183 -13.39 -21.09 -4.11
CA LEU A 183 -13.23 -20.25 -5.30
C LEU A 183 -14.56 -19.64 -5.79
N LYS A 184 -15.68 -20.36 -5.66
CA LYS A 184 -16.96 -19.95 -6.24
C LYS A 184 -17.91 -19.29 -5.23
N VAL A 185 -17.71 -19.54 -3.92
CA VAL A 185 -18.59 -19.01 -2.87
C VAL A 185 -17.80 -18.01 -2.00
N LEU A 186 -16.73 -18.46 -1.35
CA LEU A 186 -16.05 -17.64 -0.34
C LEU A 186 -15.22 -16.52 -0.95
N LEU A 187 -14.47 -16.79 -2.02
CA LEU A 187 -13.62 -15.77 -2.65
C LEU A 187 -14.43 -14.58 -3.17
N PRO A 188 -15.54 -14.76 -3.93
CA PRO A 188 -16.38 -13.63 -4.34
C PRO A 188 -16.95 -12.84 -3.16
N MET A 189 -17.32 -13.51 -2.08
CA MET A 189 -17.83 -12.84 -0.87
C MET A 189 -16.73 -12.10 -0.08
N ALA A 190 -15.50 -12.57 -0.14
CA ALA A 190 -14.36 -11.94 0.51
C ALA A 190 -13.79 -10.74 -0.28
N LEU A 191 -14.11 -10.59 -1.57
CA LEU A 191 -13.55 -9.57 -2.45
C LEU A 191 -13.62 -8.14 -1.91
N PRO A 192 -14.67 -7.67 -1.23
CA PRO A 192 -14.68 -6.34 -0.63
C PRO A 192 -13.56 -6.16 0.41
N GLY A 193 -13.33 -7.18 1.27
CA GLY A 193 -12.24 -7.14 2.24
C GLY A 193 -10.86 -7.29 1.59
N VAL A 194 -10.75 -8.09 0.51
CA VAL A 194 -9.53 -8.16 -0.30
C VAL A 194 -9.19 -6.79 -0.92
N ALA A 195 -10.21 -6.08 -1.42
CA ALA A 195 -10.03 -4.73 -1.98
C ALA A 195 -9.48 -3.76 -0.94
N VAL A 196 -9.94 -3.81 0.31
CA VAL A 196 -9.35 -3.02 1.42
C VAL A 196 -7.88 -3.35 1.60
N GLY A 197 -7.51 -4.63 1.58
CA GLY A 197 -6.10 -5.05 1.65
C GLY A 197 -5.27 -4.51 0.50
N LEU A 198 -5.79 -4.55 -0.72
CA LEU A 198 -5.12 -3.98 -1.90
C LEU A 198 -4.86 -2.48 -1.75
N VAL A 199 -5.84 -1.72 -1.28
CA VAL A 199 -5.70 -0.26 -1.04
C VAL A 199 -4.60 0.03 -0.03
N LEU A 200 -4.60 -0.69 1.09
CA LEU A 200 -3.58 -0.55 2.13
C LEU A 200 -2.18 -0.92 1.59
N GLY A 201 -2.08 -2.00 0.81
CA GLY A 201 -0.84 -2.43 0.17
C GLY A 201 -0.31 -1.43 -0.85
N ILE A 202 -1.18 -0.92 -1.73
CA ILE A 202 -0.84 0.11 -2.73
C ILE A 202 -0.40 1.40 -2.05
N GLY A 203 -1.15 1.87 -1.05
CA GLY A 203 -0.82 3.08 -0.30
C GLY A 203 0.55 2.98 0.37
N ARG A 204 0.84 1.83 0.99
CA ARG A 204 2.14 1.56 1.59
C ARG A 204 3.27 1.51 0.54
N ALA A 205 3.05 0.86 -0.59
CA ALA A 205 4.04 0.78 -1.67
C ALA A 205 4.36 2.14 -2.30
N LEU A 206 3.35 2.98 -2.53
CA LEU A 206 3.53 4.33 -3.10
C LEU A 206 4.27 5.28 -2.16
N ALA A 207 4.07 5.14 -0.86
CA ALA A 207 4.73 5.98 0.15
C ALA A 207 6.17 5.51 0.45
N GLU A 208 6.60 4.36 -0.09
CA GLU A 208 7.90 3.78 0.24
C GLU A 208 9.05 4.49 -0.49
N THR A 209 10.06 4.89 0.27
CA THR A 209 11.25 5.56 -0.24
C THR A 209 12.52 4.78 0.12
N ALA A 210 12.68 4.41 1.40
CA ALA A 210 13.92 3.85 1.90
C ALA A 210 14.31 2.53 1.23
N ALA A 211 13.36 1.61 1.02
CA ALA A 211 13.64 0.35 0.34
C ALA A 211 14.00 0.56 -1.14
N LEU A 212 13.37 1.51 -1.81
CA LEU A 212 13.55 1.75 -3.24
C LEU A 212 14.85 2.46 -3.59
N ILE A 213 15.39 3.28 -2.69
CA ILE A 213 16.72 3.88 -2.84
C ILE A 213 17.80 2.82 -3.11
N PHE A 214 17.69 1.65 -2.48
CA PHE A 214 18.65 0.58 -2.61
C PHE A 214 18.35 -0.40 -3.75
N THR A 215 17.18 -0.31 -4.40
CA THR A 215 16.71 -1.35 -5.32
C THR A 215 16.26 -0.84 -6.69
N SER A 216 15.45 0.23 -6.78
CA SER A 216 14.97 0.73 -8.07
C SER A 216 15.91 1.72 -8.73
N GLY A 217 16.69 2.44 -7.93
CA GLY A 217 17.71 3.39 -8.40
C GLY A 217 17.19 4.82 -8.63
N TYR A 218 18.02 5.63 -9.30
CA TYR A 218 17.87 7.09 -9.36
C TYR A 218 17.69 7.67 -10.76
N VAL A 219 17.57 6.84 -11.80
CA VAL A 219 17.49 7.31 -13.19
C VAL A 219 16.11 7.92 -13.45
N ASP A 220 16.08 9.14 -13.96
CA ASP A 220 14.89 9.96 -14.17
C ASP A 220 14.46 10.07 -15.65
N ARG A 221 15.11 9.31 -16.54
CA ARG A 221 14.68 9.16 -17.95
C ARG A 221 13.54 8.15 -18.09
N MET A 222 12.85 8.19 -19.23
CA MET A 222 11.82 7.22 -19.55
C MET A 222 12.40 5.80 -19.57
N PRO A 223 11.87 4.86 -18.77
CA PRO A 223 12.32 3.47 -18.78
C PRO A 223 11.88 2.77 -20.08
N GLY A 224 12.79 2.02 -20.70
CA GLY A 224 12.52 1.19 -21.85
C GLY A 224 12.26 -0.28 -21.49
N SER A 225 12.65 -0.69 -20.28
CA SER A 225 12.54 -2.07 -19.80
C SER A 225 12.31 -2.10 -18.29
N LEU A 226 11.76 -3.20 -17.77
CA LEU A 226 11.68 -3.46 -16.33
C LEU A 226 13.05 -3.69 -15.68
N LEU A 227 14.07 -3.98 -16.47
CA LEU A 227 15.46 -4.09 -16.01
C LEU A 227 16.20 -2.75 -15.97
N ASP A 228 15.59 -1.68 -16.43
CA ASP A 228 16.16 -0.34 -16.31
C ASP A 228 16.01 0.17 -14.88
N SER A 229 17.00 0.98 -14.47
CA SER A 229 16.89 1.76 -13.24
C SER A 229 15.84 2.86 -13.42
N GLY A 230 14.91 2.98 -12.45
CA GLY A 230 13.84 3.95 -12.48
C GLY A 230 13.67 4.67 -11.15
N ARG A 231 13.75 6.03 -11.20
CA ARG A 231 13.46 6.88 -10.04
C ARG A 231 11.95 6.89 -9.82
N VAL A 232 11.52 6.52 -8.61
CA VAL A 232 10.09 6.64 -8.21
C VAL A 232 9.80 8.00 -7.61
N LEU A 233 8.51 8.35 -7.56
CA LEU A 233 8.05 9.68 -7.14
C LEU A 233 8.47 10.03 -5.70
N SER A 234 8.45 9.09 -4.78
CA SER A 234 8.91 9.29 -3.39
C SER A 234 10.41 9.60 -3.29
N ILE A 235 11.24 8.93 -4.09
CA ILE A 235 12.69 9.21 -4.18
C ILE A 235 12.91 10.59 -4.83
N HIS A 236 12.14 10.93 -5.86
CA HIS A 236 12.25 12.21 -6.53
C HIS A 236 11.94 13.38 -5.59
N ILE A 237 10.87 13.28 -4.80
CA ILE A 237 10.52 14.27 -3.78
C ILE A 237 11.65 14.43 -2.76
N LEU A 238 12.17 13.31 -2.24
CA LEU A 238 13.27 13.33 -1.29
C LEU A 238 14.53 14.00 -1.87
N ASP A 239 14.88 13.64 -3.09
CA ASP A 239 16.08 14.16 -3.77
C ASP A 239 15.98 15.68 -4.01
N LEU A 240 14.85 16.16 -4.52
CA LEU A 240 14.58 17.58 -4.73
C LEU A 240 14.58 18.38 -3.43
N ALA A 241 14.02 17.83 -2.37
CA ALA A 241 13.90 18.53 -1.09
C ALA A 241 15.24 18.59 -0.32
N MET A 242 16.09 17.56 -0.46
CA MET A 242 17.28 17.41 0.38
C MET A 242 18.58 17.66 -0.35
N ASN A 243 18.66 17.34 -1.65
CA ASN A 243 19.93 17.29 -2.38
C ASN A 243 20.03 18.33 -3.51
N VAL A 244 18.89 18.92 -3.94
CA VAL A 244 18.86 19.86 -5.07
C VAL A 244 18.57 21.28 -4.58
N PRO A 245 19.57 22.16 -4.48
CA PRO A 245 19.33 23.56 -4.11
C PRO A 245 18.36 24.23 -5.09
N GLY A 246 17.28 24.82 -4.56
CA GLY A 246 16.21 25.42 -5.38
C GLY A 246 15.18 24.44 -5.92
N GLY A 247 15.25 23.16 -5.56
CA GLY A 247 14.29 22.10 -5.99
C GLY A 247 12.96 22.10 -5.24
N ASN A 248 12.80 22.92 -4.19
CA ASN A 248 11.64 22.89 -3.30
C ASN A 248 10.30 23.05 -4.03
N GLY A 249 10.19 23.96 -5.01
CA GLY A 249 8.95 24.17 -5.75
C GLY A 249 8.46 22.89 -6.44
N ASN A 250 9.35 22.22 -7.17
CA ASN A 250 9.05 20.95 -7.82
C ASN A 250 8.90 19.79 -6.83
N ALA A 251 9.58 19.83 -5.67
CA ALA A 251 9.35 18.87 -4.59
C ALA A 251 7.91 18.97 -4.07
N TYR A 252 7.42 20.18 -3.77
CA TYR A 252 6.02 20.40 -3.35
C TYR A 252 5.02 19.99 -4.42
N ALA A 253 5.27 20.33 -5.69
CA ALA A 253 4.41 19.92 -6.81
C ALA A 253 4.37 18.40 -6.94
N SER A 254 5.51 17.72 -6.85
CA SER A 254 5.60 16.26 -6.88
C SER A 254 4.90 15.61 -5.69
N ALA A 255 5.01 16.21 -4.49
CA ALA A 255 4.30 15.75 -3.29
C ALA A 255 2.78 15.93 -3.43
N ALA A 256 2.32 17.03 -4.03
CA ALA A 256 0.91 17.24 -4.33
C ALA A 256 0.37 16.19 -5.31
N VAL A 257 1.13 15.85 -6.36
CA VAL A 257 0.77 14.77 -7.29
C VAL A 257 0.69 13.42 -6.58
N LEU A 258 1.65 13.08 -5.71
CA LEU A 258 1.61 11.85 -4.93
C LEU A 258 0.39 11.79 -4.01
N LEU A 259 0.04 12.91 -3.37
CA LEU A 259 -1.13 13.02 -2.49
C LEU A 259 -2.42 12.81 -3.28
N VAL A 260 -2.56 13.44 -4.46
CA VAL A 260 -3.71 13.26 -5.35
C VAL A 260 -3.80 11.81 -5.82
N LEU A 261 -2.67 11.19 -6.18
CA LEU A 261 -2.62 9.79 -6.59
C LEU A 261 -3.11 8.85 -5.47
N LEU A 262 -2.62 9.05 -4.25
CA LEU A 262 -3.05 8.28 -3.07
C LEU A 262 -4.53 8.47 -2.77
N LEU A 263 -5.03 9.69 -2.80
CA LEU A 263 -6.44 9.98 -2.59
C LEU A 263 -7.33 9.34 -3.67
N THR A 264 -6.92 9.44 -4.94
CA THR A 264 -7.68 8.87 -6.07
C THR A 264 -7.77 7.35 -5.96
N ILE A 265 -6.67 6.68 -5.61
CA ILE A 265 -6.64 5.24 -5.42
C ILE A 265 -7.54 4.84 -4.23
N ASN A 266 -7.41 5.53 -3.09
CA ASN A 266 -8.21 5.24 -1.90
C ASN A 266 -9.71 5.45 -2.16
N LEU A 267 -10.10 6.58 -2.74
CA LEU A 267 -11.51 6.87 -3.07
C LEU A 267 -12.06 5.92 -4.13
N GLY A 268 -11.27 5.62 -5.16
CA GLY A 268 -11.67 4.68 -6.21
C GLY A 268 -11.92 3.28 -5.68
N ALA A 269 -11.09 2.82 -4.75
CA ALA A 269 -11.25 1.52 -4.14
C ALA A 269 -12.42 1.45 -3.16
N GLN A 270 -12.67 2.50 -2.38
CA GLN A 270 -13.85 2.60 -1.51
C GLN A 270 -15.13 2.55 -2.36
N TRP A 271 -15.18 3.35 -3.43
CA TRP A 271 -16.30 3.37 -4.35
C TRP A 271 -16.56 2.00 -5.02
N MET A 272 -15.50 1.28 -5.42
CA MET A 272 -15.64 -0.09 -5.93
C MET A 272 -16.18 -1.03 -4.86
N ALA A 273 -15.65 -0.99 -3.64
CA ALA A 273 -16.09 -1.83 -2.54
C ALA A 273 -17.58 -1.60 -2.21
N GLU A 274 -18.04 -0.35 -2.16
CA GLU A 274 -19.45 0.00 -1.92
C GLU A 274 -20.38 -0.51 -3.03
N ARG A 275 -19.98 -0.40 -4.29
CA ARG A 275 -20.77 -0.94 -5.41
C ARG A 275 -20.90 -2.44 -5.36
N TRP A 276 -19.87 -3.16 -4.96
CA TRP A 276 -19.92 -4.62 -4.86
C TRP A 276 -20.82 -5.09 -3.71
N ILE A 277 -20.79 -4.40 -2.58
CA ILE A 277 -21.69 -4.68 -1.45
C ILE A 277 -23.14 -4.37 -1.81
N GLY A 278 -23.39 -3.23 -2.49
CA GLY A 278 -24.75 -2.83 -2.88
C GLY A 278 -25.43 -3.80 -3.87
N HIS A 279 -24.68 -4.49 -4.73
CA HIS A 279 -25.24 -5.47 -5.67
C HIS A 279 -25.52 -6.85 -5.03
N GLY A 280 -24.91 -7.15 -3.86
CA GLY A 280 -25.13 -8.42 -3.14
C GLY A 280 -26.40 -8.43 -2.30
N ILE A 281 -26.87 -7.26 -1.83
CA ILE A 281 -28.00 -7.16 -0.90
C ILE A 281 -29.36 -7.02 -1.63
N THR A 282 -29.37 -6.61 -2.89
CA THR A 282 -30.61 -6.37 -3.66
C THR A 282 -31.12 -7.60 -4.44
N ARG A 283 -30.52 -8.77 -4.27
CA ARG A 283 -30.93 -10.03 -4.92
C ARG A 283 -31.35 -11.14 -3.95
N SER A 284 -31.67 -10.81 -2.71
CA SER A 284 -32.29 -11.75 -1.77
C SER A 284 -33.76 -11.44 -1.53
#